data_7154937bd61461e985fb4d31ff0b0137
#
_entry.id   7154937bd61461e985fb4d31ff0b0137
#
_cell.length_a   1.000
_cell.length_b   1.000
_cell.length_c   1.000
_cell.angle_alpha   90.00
_cell.angle_beta   90.00
_cell.angle_gamma   90.00
#
_symmetry.space_group_name_H-M   'P 1'
#
loop_
_entity.id
_entity.type
_entity.pdbx_description
1 polymer ?
#
loop_
_entity_poly.entity_id
_entity_poly.type
_entity_poly.pdbx_seq_one_letter_code
_entity_poly.pdbx_strand_id
1 'polypeptide(L)'
;MLVHLFKSFSNISGQEINCEKLMILFSPNTPRVVRNNFSDLLGMTVVENLNSYLGLPIPIGKKKKKAFNVINNILSCRITSWTKRLLSFGGKEVFIKAVLQSIPTYALSIFLAPKRVIEDIQAKLSKMWWVGKDKGRFWAMLPWKTLCKPKGMGGLGIRDVRLFNLALLGRQVWRLINNKDSLCFKVLSSKYFPDGNIFKAKKVDKASFTWSSIATAAEALKDGFGWQVGNGDIINIQTDNWGTEGLNGDAIREECLNPNEMSVKDLWLTDGKSWNVEKVYKVYGQD
;
A
#
# COMPACT_ATOMS: atom_id res chain seq x y z
N MET A 1 9.65 -6.12 -34.83
CA MET A 1 8.44 -5.55 -34.17
C MET A 1 8.81 -4.52 -33.11
N LEU A 2 9.50 -4.87 -32.02
CA LEU A 2 9.81 -3.95 -30.89
C LEU A 2 10.63 -2.73 -31.33
N VAL A 3 11.70 -2.91 -32.11
CA VAL A 3 12.52 -1.81 -32.65
C VAL A 3 11.72 -0.86 -33.55
N HIS A 4 10.80 -1.41 -34.32
CA HIS A 4 9.91 -0.60 -35.17
C HIS A 4 8.94 0.23 -34.31
N LEU A 5 8.37 -0.36 -33.25
CA LEU A 5 7.56 0.36 -32.28
C LEU A 5 8.30 1.51 -31.63
N PHE A 6 9.55 1.29 -31.22
CA PHE A 6 10.38 2.34 -30.63
C PHE A 6 10.65 3.49 -31.60
N LYS A 7 10.96 3.19 -32.87
CA LYS A 7 11.13 4.21 -33.91
C LYS A 7 9.84 4.97 -34.20
N SER A 8 8.70 4.28 -34.27
CA SER A 8 7.40 4.92 -34.47
C SER A 8 7.04 5.82 -33.30
N PHE A 9 7.28 5.38 -32.07
CA PHE A 9 7.07 6.20 -30.87
C PHE A 9 7.95 7.45 -30.89
N SER A 10 9.24 7.30 -31.21
CA SER A 10 10.18 8.42 -31.30
C SER A 10 9.73 9.45 -32.33
N ASN A 11 9.30 8.99 -33.50
CA ASN A 11 8.81 9.87 -34.58
C ASN A 11 7.52 10.63 -34.21
N ILE A 12 6.62 10.00 -33.44
CA ILE A 12 5.33 10.61 -33.06
C ILE A 12 5.50 11.55 -31.86
N SER A 13 6.29 11.14 -30.86
CA SER A 13 6.42 11.86 -29.59
C SER A 13 7.53 12.90 -29.58
N GLY A 14 8.48 12.84 -30.52
CA GLY A 14 9.70 13.64 -30.50
C GLY A 14 10.68 13.27 -29.37
N GLN A 15 10.41 12.16 -28.65
CA GLN A 15 11.25 11.70 -27.55
C GLN A 15 12.17 10.58 -28.03
N GLU A 16 13.46 10.72 -27.77
CA GLU A 16 14.43 9.67 -28.07
C GLU A 16 14.58 8.71 -26.89
N ILE A 17 14.69 7.42 -27.23
CA ILE A 17 14.94 6.36 -26.25
C ILE A 17 16.43 6.32 -25.92
N ASN A 18 16.75 6.51 -24.64
CA ASN A 18 18.14 6.42 -24.17
C ASN A 18 18.55 4.94 -24.01
N CYS A 19 19.18 4.38 -25.03
CA CYS A 19 19.62 2.98 -25.05
C CYS A 19 20.66 2.65 -23.98
N GLU A 20 21.45 3.61 -23.50
CA GLU A 20 22.46 3.38 -22.44
C GLU A 20 21.79 3.07 -21.08
N LYS A 21 20.56 3.54 -20.88
CA LYS A 21 19.78 3.30 -19.66
C LYS A 21 18.87 2.09 -19.75
N LEU A 22 18.72 1.51 -20.94
CA LEU A 22 17.89 0.35 -21.14
C LEU A 22 18.63 -0.93 -20.77
N MET A 23 17.95 -1.79 -20.05
CA MET A 23 18.47 -3.08 -19.60
C MET A 23 17.48 -4.19 -19.96
N ILE A 24 18.02 -5.34 -20.37
CA ILE A 24 17.23 -6.53 -20.67
C ILE A 24 17.48 -7.57 -19.58
N LEU A 25 16.40 -8.04 -18.97
CA LEU A 25 16.40 -9.18 -18.06
C LEU A 25 15.77 -10.36 -18.77
N PHE A 26 16.52 -11.44 -18.92
CA PHE A 26 16.01 -12.69 -19.47
C PHE A 26 15.61 -13.68 -18.38
N SER A 27 14.69 -14.57 -18.71
CA SER A 27 14.43 -15.74 -17.85
C SER A 27 15.72 -16.57 -17.70
N PRO A 28 15.95 -17.20 -16.51
CA PRO A 28 17.11 -18.07 -16.30
C PRO A 28 17.26 -19.16 -17.37
N ASN A 29 16.13 -19.64 -17.90
CA ASN A 29 16.09 -20.73 -18.89
C ASN A 29 16.37 -20.27 -20.34
N THR A 30 16.57 -18.96 -20.58
CA THR A 30 16.85 -18.47 -21.94
C THR A 30 18.28 -18.80 -22.34
N PRO A 31 18.52 -19.51 -23.49
CA PRO A 31 19.85 -19.85 -23.97
C PRO A 31 20.74 -18.61 -24.20
N ARG A 32 22.04 -18.74 -23.95
CA ARG A 32 22.99 -17.62 -24.10
C ARG A 32 23.02 -17.02 -25.52
N VAL A 33 22.91 -17.87 -26.53
CA VAL A 33 22.89 -17.44 -27.95
C VAL A 33 21.72 -16.50 -28.19
N VAL A 34 20.55 -16.82 -27.68
CA VAL A 34 19.33 -16.00 -27.80
C VAL A 34 19.51 -14.67 -27.07
N ARG A 35 20.13 -14.68 -25.88
CA ARG A 35 20.40 -13.45 -25.12
C ARG A 35 21.32 -12.50 -25.87
N ASN A 36 22.40 -13.03 -26.45
CA ASN A 36 23.35 -12.22 -27.21
C ASN A 36 22.71 -11.64 -28.48
N ASN A 37 21.97 -12.45 -29.23
CA ASN A 37 21.28 -12.00 -30.44
C ASN A 37 20.30 -10.85 -30.15
N PHE A 38 19.52 -10.94 -29.03
CA PHE A 38 18.62 -9.85 -28.66
C PHE A 38 19.34 -8.62 -28.13
N SER A 39 20.46 -8.79 -27.40
CA SER A 39 21.28 -7.69 -26.95
C SER A 39 21.86 -6.88 -28.15
N ASP A 40 22.40 -7.58 -29.13
CA ASP A 40 22.97 -6.97 -30.32
C ASP A 40 21.90 -6.31 -31.20
N LEU A 41 20.74 -6.97 -31.36
CA LEU A 41 19.61 -6.43 -32.14
C LEU A 41 19.02 -5.16 -31.52
N LEU A 42 18.94 -5.09 -30.19
CA LEU A 42 18.29 -4.00 -29.47
C LEU A 42 19.27 -2.93 -28.99
N GLY A 43 20.56 -3.20 -29.02
CA GLY A 43 21.60 -2.30 -28.48
C GLY A 43 21.49 -2.05 -26.98
N MET A 44 20.98 -3.04 -26.23
CA MET A 44 20.69 -2.90 -24.80
C MET A 44 21.55 -3.82 -23.96
N THR A 45 21.91 -3.37 -22.76
CA THR A 45 22.74 -4.15 -21.84
C THR A 45 21.93 -5.28 -21.19
N VAL A 46 22.46 -6.51 -21.29
CA VAL A 46 21.88 -7.66 -20.59
C VAL A 46 22.29 -7.63 -19.12
N VAL A 47 21.32 -7.74 -18.22
CA VAL A 47 21.55 -7.78 -16.78
C VAL A 47 20.99 -9.07 -16.18
N GLU A 48 21.68 -9.59 -15.17
CA GLU A 48 21.19 -10.78 -14.44
C GLU A 48 20.12 -10.42 -13.40
N ASN A 49 20.14 -9.18 -12.91
CA ASN A 49 19.19 -8.67 -11.94
C ASN A 49 18.89 -7.20 -12.19
N LEU A 50 17.63 -6.82 -12.14
CA LEU A 50 17.23 -5.42 -12.09
C LEU A 50 17.44 -4.92 -10.66
N ASN A 51 18.47 -4.08 -10.46
CA ASN A 51 18.80 -3.57 -9.12
C ASN A 51 17.75 -2.60 -8.59
N SER A 52 17.18 -1.77 -9.45
CA SER A 52 16.15 -0.81 -9.08
C SER A 52 15.26 -0.46 -10.27
N TYR A 53 14.00 -0.16 -9.98
CA TYR A 53 13.05 0.39 -10.94
C TYR A 53 12.38 1.63 -10.33
N LEU A 54 12.53 2.78 -10.97
CA LEU A 54 12.02 4.06 -10.47
C LEU A 54 12.44 4.35 -9.01
N GLY A 55 13.68 4.02 -8.65
CA GLY A 55 14.20 4.21 -7.29
C GLY A 55 13.76 3.16 -6.27
N LEU A 56 12.99 2.15 -6.67
CA LEU A 56 12.62 1.01 -5.83
C LEU A 56 13.52 -0.19 -6.12
N PRO A 57 13.97 -0.91 -5.09
CA PRO A 57 14.73 -2.13 -5.26
C PRO A 57 13.88 -3.26 -5.87
N ILE A 58 14.40 -3.93 -6.89
CA ILE A 58 13.80 -5.11 -7.52
C ILE A 58 14.91 -6.16 -7.70
N PRO A 59 14.67 -7.44 -7.32
CA PRO A 59 13.59 -8.00 -6.52
C PRO A 59 13.81 -7.82 -5.02
N ILE A 60 12.75 -7.64 -4.24
CA ILE A 60 12.84 -7.69 -2.79
C ILE A 60 12.82 -9.17 -2.37
N GLY A 61 14.00 -9.75 -2.24
CA GLY A 61 14.18 -11.12 -1.78
C GLY A 61 14.02 -11.28 -0.25
N LYS A 62 14.54 -12.40 0.30
CA LYS A 62 14.47 -12.71 1.74
C LYS A 62 15.02 -11.58 2.65
N LYS A 63 15.97 -10.77 2.20
CA LYS A 63 16.58 -9.67 2.96
C LYS A 63 15.83 -8.35 2.76
N LYS A 64 14.55 -8.30 3.14
CA LYS A 64 13.67 -7.12 3.02
C LYS A 64 14.30 -5.83 3.57
N LYS A 65 15.02 -5.90 4.70
CA LYS A 65 15.70 -4.74 5.30
C LYS A 65 16.68 -4.06 4.35
N LYS A 66 17.42 -4.83 3.53
CA LYS A 66 18.42 -4.28 2.61
C LYS A 66 17.78 -3.35 1.57
N ALA A 67 16.56 -3.65 1.14
CA ALA A 67 15.81 -2.83 0.20
C ALA A 67 15.51 -1.41 0.73
N PHE A 68 15.32 -1.27 2.04
CA PHE A 68 15.04 0.00 2.68
C PHE A 68 16.30 0.76 3.14
N ASN A 69 17.50 0.17 3.04
CA ASN A 69 18.75 0.85 3.43
C ASN A 69 18.98 2.12 2.62
N VAL A 70 18.61 2.11 1.34
CA VAL A 70 18.70 3.31 0.48
C VAL A 70 17.91 4.47 1.07
N ILE A 71 16.69 4.21 1.52
CA ILE A 71 15.82 5.22 2.14
C ILE A 71 16.44 5.75 3.43
N ASN A 72 16.95 4.85 4.27
CA ASN A 72 17.63 5.23 5.51
C ASN A 72 18.89 6.07 5.26
N ASN A 73 19.63 5.77 4.20
CA ASN A 73 20.80 6.56 3.80
C ASN A 73 20.39 7.95 3.29
N ILE A 74 19.36 8.04 2.44
CA ILE A 74 18.82 9.33 1.97
C ILE A 74 18.36 10.18 3.14
N LEU A 75 17.63 9.58 4.12
CA LEU A 75 17.21 10.28 5.33
C LEU A 75 18.42 10.82 6.12
N SER A 76 19.44 9.99 6.37
CA SER A 76 20.65 10.42 7.07
C SER A 76 21.39 11.52 6.33
N CYS A 77 21.59 11.41 5.01
CA CYS A 77 22.21 12.45 4.20
C CYS A 77 21.41 13.75 4.27
N ARG A 78 20.09 13.67 4.18
CA ARG A 78 19.22 14.85 4.24
C ARG A 78 19.30 15.52 5.63
N ILE A 79 19.22 14.76 6.69
CA ILE A 79 19.39 15.27 8.06
C ILE A 79 20.76 15.94 8.21
N THR A 80 21.84 15.28 7.80
CA THR A 80 23.21 15.81 7.93
C THR A 80 23.39 17.10 7.12
N SER A 81 22.81 17.22 5.93
CA SER A 81 22.91 18.44 5.13
C SER A 81 22.20 19.64 5.78
N TRP A 82 21.15 19.39 6.55
CA TRP A 82 20.36 20.44 7.22
C TRP A 82 20.82 20.74 8.65
N THR A 83 21.56 19.85 9.31
CA THR A 83 22.07 20.08 10.67
C THR A 83 23.04 21.24 10.77
N LYS A 84 23.68 21.62 9.67
CA LYS A 84 24.53 22.82 9.59
C LYS A 84 23.72 24.12 9.63
N ARG A 85 22.41 24.06 9.46
CA ARG A 85 21.49 25.18 9.53
C ARG A 85 20.83 25.15 10.90
N LEU A 86 21.01 26.19 11.70
CA LEU A 86 20.39 26.32 13.03
C LEU A 86 18.87 26.52 12.87
N LEU A 87 18.13 25.40 12.82
CA LEU A 87 16.68 25.42 12.71
C LEU A 87 16.05 25.71 14.08
N SER A 88 15.11 26.67 14.12
CA SER A 88 14.19 26.83 15.24
C SER A 88 13.29 25.60 15.40
N PHE A 89 12.58 25.47 16.52
CA PHE A 89 11.64 24.37 16.73
C PHE A 89 10.55 24.33 15.64
N GLY A 90 10.01 25.48 15.23
CA GLY A 90 9.07 25.55 14.10
C GLY A 90 9.70 25.09 12.78
N GLY A 91 10.95 25.48 12.53
CA GLY A 91 11.70 25.02 11.35
C GLY A 91 11.94 23.51 11.34
N LYS A 92 12.23 22.91 12.51
CA LYS A 92 12.36 21.45 12.65
C LYS A 92 11.02 20.74 12.41
N GLU A 93 9.91 21.28 12.92
CA GLU A 93 8.57 20.72 12.67
C GLU A 93 8.27 20.67 11.17
N VAL A 94 8.44 21.78 10.47
CA VAL A 94 8.22 21.86 9.01
C VAL A 94 9.16 20.92 8.27
N PHE A 95 10.43 20.89 8.62
CA PHE A 95 11.42 20.02 7.98
C PHE A 95 11.07 18.53 8.14
N ILE A 96 10.68 18.10 9.36
CA ILE A 96 10.26 16.72 9.60
C ILE A 96 9.03 16.38 8.78
N LYS A 97 7.99 17.21 8.83
CA LYS A 97 6.70 16.94 8.16
C LYS A 97 6.78 17.00 6.64
N ALA A 98 7.41 18.05 6.11
CA ALA A 98 7.41 18.30 4.67
C ALA A 98 8.53 17.57 3.94
N VAL A 99 9.69 17.41 4.56
CA VAL A 99 10.87 16.86 3.88
C VAL A 99 11.16 15.43 4.32
N LEU A 100 11.36 15.18 5.62
CA LEU A 100 11.81 13.85 6.05
C LEU A 100 10.73 12.78 5.93
N GLN A 101 9.48 13.10 6.22
CA GLN A 101 8.38 12.16 6.09
C GLN A 101 7.94 11.92 4.63
N SER A 102 8.32 12.79 3.70
CA SER A 102 8.04 12.56 2.27
C SER A 102 8.99 11.55 1.63
N ILE A 103 10.24 11.44 2.12
CA ILE A 103 11.26 10.56 1.54
C ILE A 103 10.81 9.09 1.45
N PRO A 104 10.29 8.45 2.52
CA PRO A 104 9.87 7.06 2.45
C PRO A 104 8.51 6.84 1.78
N THR A 105 7.73 7.88 1.52
CA THR A 105 6.32 7.78 1.08
C THR A 105 6.14 6.87 -0.13
N TYR A 106 7.01 7.00 -1.15
CA TYR A 106 6.89 6.20 -2.36
C TYR A 106 7.09 4.70 -2.09
N ALA A 107 8.14 4.33 -1.36
CA ALA A 107 8.37 2.93 -1.01
C ALA A 107 7.29 2.37 -0.05
N LEU A 108 6.83 3.20 0.89
CA LEU A 108 5.78 2.84 1.83
C LEU A 108 4.39 2.71 1.16
N SER A 109 4.19 3.33 -0.01
CA SER A 109 2.94 3.17 -0.77
C SER A 109 2.83 1.85 -1.54
N ILE A 110 3.93 1.11 -1.65
CA ILE A 110 4.01 -0.16 -2.40
C ILE A 110 4.33 -1.34 -1.48
N PHE A 111 5.14 -1.11 -0.45
CA PHE A 111 5.64 -2.15 0.44
C PHE A 111 5.35 -1.86 1.91
N LEU A 112 4.98 -2.89 2.64
CA LEU A 112 4.91 -2.85 4.09
C LEU A 112 6.33 -2.94 4.66
N ALA A 113 6.80 -1.83 5.24
CA ALA A 113 8.14 -1.78 5.80
C ALA A 113 8.27 -2.70 7.03
N PRO A 114 9.36 -3.46 7.15
CA PRO A 114 9.64 -4.25 8.33
C PRO A 114 9.68 -3.37 9.60
N LYS A 115 9.25 -3.91 10.73
CA LYS A 115 9.20 -3.20 12.03
C LYS A 115 10.50 -2.46 12.34
N ARG A 116 11.65 -3.11 12.16
CA ARG A 116 12.97 -2.48 12.40
C ARG A 116 13.24 -1.26 11.51
N VAL A 117 12.77 -1.29 10.26
CA VAL A 117 12.92 -0.15 9.34
C VAL A 117 12.08 1.04 9.81
N ILE A 118 10.86 0.76 10.25
CA ILE A 118 9.98 1.80 10.81
C ILE A 118 10.60 2.39 12.06
N GLU A 119 11.11 1.57 12.97
CA GLU A 119 11.81 1.99 14.20
C GLU A 119 13.05 2.84 13.87
N ASP A 120 13.86 2.42 12.88
CA ASP A 120 15.04 3.17 12.42
C ASP A 120 14.64 4.56 11.87
N ILE A 121 13.56 4.64 11.09
CA ILE A 121 13.04 5.92 10.55
C ILE A 121 12.55 6.79 11.72
N GLN A 122 11.71 6.27 12.60
CA GLN A 122 11.15 7.01 13.74
C GLN A 122 12.26 7.53 14.67
N ALA A 123 13.27 6.71 14.94
CA ALA A 123 14.42 7.12 15.74
C ALA A 123 15.16 8.31 15.12
N LYS A 124 15.34 8.32 13.79
CA LYS A 124 15.98 9.45 13.06
C LYS A 124 15.13 10.72 13.14
N LEU A 125 13.81 10.61 12.94
CA LEU A 125 12.89 11.74 13.04
C LEU A 125 12.85 12.30 14.46
N SER A 126 12.76 11.45 15.48
CA SER A 126 12.78 11.84 16.89
C SER A 126 14.08 12.52 17.24
N LYS A 127 15.21 11.98 16.80
CA LYS A 127 16.51 12.56 17.05
C LYS A 127 16.69 13.92 16.36
N MET A 128 16.18 14.08 15.12
CA MET A 128 16.17 15.39 14.47
C MET A 128 15.34 16.41 15.24
N TRP A 129 14.22 16.01 15.83
CA TRP A 129 13.39 16.89 16.64
C TRP A 129 14.14 17.37 17.90
N TRP A 130 14.67 16.44 18.68
CA TRP A 130 15.27 16.76 19.98
C TRP A 130 16.66 17.38 19.89
N VAL A 131 17.50 16.87 19.01
CA VAL A 131 18.91 17.29 18.92
C VAL A 131 19.18 18.14 17.68
N GLY A 132 18.45 17.92 16.61
CA GLY A 132 18.74 18.53 15.33
C GLY A 132 19.93 17.92 14.58
N LYS A 133 20.43 16.74 14.98
CA LYS A 133 21.57 16.03 14.39
C LYS A 133 21.26 14.55 14.20
N ASP A 134 21.93 13.88 13.27
CA ASP A 134 21.78 12.43 13.04
C ASP A 134 22.61 11.57 14.02
N LYS A 135 23.71 12.10 14.55
CA LYS A 135 24.65 11.37 15.44
C LYS A 135 24.64 11.91 16.86
N GLY A 136 25.05 11.09 17.83
CA GLY A 136 25.17 11.43 19.26
C GLY A 136 24.06 10.82 20.12
N ARG A 137 24.24 10.82 21.43
CA ARG A 137 23.22 10.45 22.42
C ARG A 137 22.21 11.57 22.54
N PHE A 138 20.94 11.23 22.78
CA PHE A 138 19.89 12.21 23.01
C PHE A 138 18.90 11.68 24.05
N TRP A 139 18.24 12.60 24.70
CA TRP A 139 17.14 12.33 25.61
C TRP A 139 15.85 12.80 24.97
N ALA A 140 14.91 11.88 24.78
CA ALA A 140 13.57 12.21 24.32
C ALA A 140 12.71 12.61 25.53
N MET A 141 12.35 13.87 25.65
CA MET A 141 11.51 14.37 26.74
C MET A 141 10.08 13.83 26.67
N LEU A 142 9.60 13.49 25.48
CA LEU A 142 8.27 12.94 25.25
C LEU A 142 8.34 11.69 24.38
N PRO A 143 7.47 10.70 24.61
CA PRO A 143 7.35 9.53 23.76
C PRO A 143 6.97 9.93 22.32
N TRP A 144 7.47 9.18 21.33
CA TRP A 144 7.16 9.40 19.91
C TRP A 144 5.65 9.45 19.64
N LYS A 145 4.87 8.55 20.27
CA LYS A 145 3.40 8.53 20.15
C LYS A 145 2.74 9.85 20.55
N THR A 146 3.29 10.54 21.54
CA THR A 146 2.78 11.86 21.97
C THR A 146 3.03 12.92 20.90
N LEU A 147 4.22 12.91 20.28
CA LEU A 147 4.54 13.82 19.18
C LEU A 147 3.63 13.58 17.95
N CYS A 148 3.16 12.35 17.75
CA CYS A 148 2.27 11.99 16.66
C CYS A 148 0.81 12.41 16.88
N LYS A 149 0.40 12.75 18.11
CA LYS A 149 -0.96 13.24 18.36
C LYS A 149 -1.24 14.56 17.61
N PRO A 150 -2.48 14.84 17.25
CA PRO A 150 -2.89 16.13 16.71
C PRO A 150 -2.52 17.29 17.65
N LYS A 151 -2.30 18.48 17.10
CA LYS A 151 -1.97 19.68 17.90
C LYS A 151 -3.00 19.98 18.99
N GLY A 152 -4.29 19.82 18.68
CA GLY A 152 -5.38 19.99 19.64
C GLY A 152 -5.37 19.01 20.81
N MET A 153 -4.62 17.89 20.69
CA MET A 153 -4.43 16.88 21.74
C MET A 153 -3.05 16.94 22.38
N GLY A 154 -2.34 18.07 22.25
CA GLY A 154 -1.02 18.27 22.85
C GLY A 154 0.14 17.62 22.10
N GLY A 155 -0.07 17.17 20.87
CA GLY A 155 0.98 16.65 19.99
C GLY A 155 1.49 17.67 18.98
N LEU A 156 2.34 17.22 18.07
CA LEU A 156 2.84 18.01 16.95
C LEU A 156 2.14 17.66 15.61
N GLY A 157 1.34 16.60 15.58
CA GLY A 157 0.75 16.08 14.35
C GLY A 157 1.79 15.51 13.36
N ILE A 158 2.89 14.98 13.88
CA ILE A 158 3.86 14.20 13.09
C ILE A 158 3.21 12.86 12.77
N ARG A 159 3.31 12.39 11.53
CA ARG A 159 2.70 11.12 11.13
C ARG A 159 3.41 9.95 11.80
N ASP A 160 2.65 9.06 12.43
CA ASP A 160 3.16 7.75 12.81
C ASP A 160 3.50 6.95 11.54
N VAL A 161 4.77 6.57 11.40
CA VAL A 161 5.26 5.95 10.16
C VAL A 161 4.59 4.60 9.88
N ARG A 162 4.23 3.84 10.92
CA ARG A 162 3.55 2.56 10.77
C ARG A 162 2.12 2.74 10.26
N LEU A 163 1.36 3.60 10.93
CA LEU A 163 -0.02 3.88 10.53
C LEU A 163 -0.06 4.55 9.16
N PHE A 164 0.89 5.42 8.87
CA PHE A 164 1.03 6.06 7.58
C PHE A 164 1.33 5.04 6.47
N ASN A 165 2.19 4.05 6.72
CA ASN A 165 2.47 2.98 5.76
C ASN A 165 1.20 2.15 5.48
N LEU A 166 0.42 1.77 6.50
CA LEU A 166 -0.84 1.06 6.32
C LEU A 166 -1.85 1.90 5.53
N ALA A 167 -1.98 3.19 5.84
CA ALA A 167 -2.88 4.10 5.11
C ALA A 167 -2.48 4.26 3.63
N LEU A 168 -1.18 4.34 3.33
CA LEU A 168 -0.68 4.40 1.94
C LEU A 168 -0.97 3.10 1.17
N LEU A 169 -0.82 1.95 1.81
CA LEU A 169 -1.18 0.66 1.23
C LEU A 169 -2.70 0.50 1.10
N GLY A 170 -3.47 1.09 2.01
CA GLY A 170 -4.93 1.15 1.92
C GLY A 170 -5.42 1.82 0.64
N ARG A 171 -4.68 2.79 0.10
CA ARG A 171 -4.96 3.35 -1.25
C ARG A 171 -4.83 2.31 -2.35
N GLN A 172 -3.92 1.34 -2.21
CA GLN A 172 -3.81 0.24 -3.19
C GLN A 172 -4.99 -0.73 -3.05
N VAL A 173 -5.42 -1.02 -1.81
CA VAL A 173 -6.64 -1.80 -1.54
C VAL A 173 -7.84 -1.13 -2.20
N TRP A 174 -8.05 0.16 -1.95
CA TRP A 174 -9.12 0.95 -2.54
C TRP A 174 -9.08 0.95 -4.08
N ARG A 175 -7.88 1.10 -4.64
CA ARG A 175 -7.68 1.06 -6.09
C ARG A 175 -8.05 -0.31 -6.69
N LEU A 176 -7.73 -1.41 -6.01
CA LEU A 176 -8.09 -2.75 -6.45
C LEU A 176 -9.60 -3.02 -6.35
N ILE A 177 -10.28 -2.41 -5.39
CA ILE A 177 -11.75 -2.50 -5.27
C ILE A 177 -12.44 -1.78 -6.45
N ASN A 178 -11.98 -0.56 -6.77
CA ASN A 178 -12.66 0.30 -7.73
C ASN A 178 -12.24 0.08 -9.19
N ASN A 179 -10.97 -0.28 -9.47
CA ASN A 179 -10.42 -0.36 -10.83
C ASN A 179 -10.19 -1.80 -11.27
N LYS A 180 -11.26 -2.55 -11.47
CA LYS A 180 -11.22 -3.97 -11.88
C LYS A 180 -10.61 -4.18 -13.29
N ASP A 181 -10.66 -3.18 -14.16
CA ASP A 181 -10.08 -3.25 -15.51
C ASP A 181 -8.57 -3.07 -15.56
N SER A 182 -7.95 -2.60 -14.46
CA SER A 182 -6.51 -2.38 -14.41
C SER A 182 -5.72 -3.68 -14.55
N LEU A 183 -4.57 -3.62 -15.24
CA LEU A 183 -3.65 -4.77 -15.36
C LEU A 183 -3.24 -5.31 -13.97
N CYS A 184 -3.04 -4.42 -13.01
CA CYS A 184 -2.70 -4.79 -11.64
C CYS A 184 -3.80 -5.65 -11.00
N PHE A 185 -5.07 -5.28 -11.15
CA PHE A 185 -6.19 -6.07 -10.67
C PHE A 185 -6.23 -7.44 -11.39
N LYS A 186 -6.17 -7.47 -12.71
CA LYS A 186 -6.22 -8.72 -13.50
C LYS A 186 -5.13 -9.71 -13.10
N VAL A 187 -3.90 -9.24 -12.90
CA VAL A 187 -2.77 -10.09 -12.48
C VAL A 187 -2.90 -10.55 -11.04
N LEU A 188 -3.33 -9.69 -10.11
CA LEU A 188 -3.44 -10.05 -8.71
C LEU A 188 -4.67 -10.91 -8.42
N SER A 189 -5.82 -10.59 -9.02
CA SER A 189 -7.06 -11.36 -8.82
C SER A 189 -6.92 -12.78 -9.33
N SER A 190 -6.36 -13.00 -10.52
CA SER A 190 -6.18 -14.35 -11.09
C SER A 190 -5.39 -15.28 -10.17
N LYS A 191 -4.46 -14.74 -9.36
CA LYS A 191 -3.61 -15.54 -8.49
C LYS A 191 -4.09 -15.61 -7.04
N TYR A 192 -4.60 -14.51 -6.50
CA TYR A 192 -4.80 -14.36 -5.06
C TYR A 192 -6.27 -14.26 -4.63
N PHE A 193 -7.14 -13.70 -5.45
CA PHE A 193 -8.58 -13.51 -5.15
C PHE A 193 -9.45 -13.60 -6.41
N PRO A 194 -9.57 -14.81 -7.01
CA PRO A 194 -10.29 -15.01 -8.26
C PRO A 194 -11.76 -14.59 -8.19
N ASP A 195 -12.34 -14.61 -7.01
CA ASP A 195 -13.72 -14.20 -6.75
C ASP A 195 -13.91 -12.66 -6.80
N GLY A 196 -12.84 -11.91 -7.06
CA GLY A 196 -12.86 -10.46 -7.15
C GLY A 196 -12.92 -9.73 -5.78
N ASN A 197 -13.01 -10.45 -4.67
CA ASN A 197 -13.05 -9.87 -3.34
C ASN A 197 -11.67 -9.95 -2.66
N ILE A 198 -11.02 -8.79 -2.49
CA ILE A 198 -9.68 -8.69 -1.91
C ILE A 198 -9.65 -9.13 -0.44
N PHE A 199 -10.76 -9.01 0.30
CA PHE A 199 -10.85 -9.37 1.71
C PHE A 199 -11.02 -10.89 1.93
N LYS A 200 -11.40 -11.64 0.89
CA LYS A 200 -11.52 -13.11 0.88
C LYS A 200 -10.38 -13.78 0.12
N ALA A 201 -9.20 -13.17 0.13
CA ALA A 201 -8.05 -13.66 -0.61
C ALA A 201 -7.59 -15.04 -0.13
N LYS A 202 -7.21 -15.90 -1.10
CA LYS A 202 -6.67 -17.24 -0.82
C LYS A 202 -5.28 -17.13 -0.21
N LYS A 203 -4.99 -17.97 0.80
CA LYS A 203 -3.63 -18.14 1.30
C LYS A 203 -2.81 -18.88 0.25
N VAL A 204 -1.80 -18.23 -0.30
CA VAL A 204 -0.90 -18.80 -1.31
C VAL A 204 0.50 -18.91 -0.74
N ASP A 205 1.09 -20.11 -0.85
CA ASP A 205 2.50 -20.31 -0.52
C ASP A 205 3.38 -19.45 -1.44
N LYS A 206 4.41 -18.83 -0.86
CA LYS A 206 5.35 -17.94 -1.57
C LYS A 206 4.68 -16.74 -2.27
N ALA A 207 3.73 -16.12 -1.61
CA ALA A 207 3.16 -14.86 -2.07
C ALA A 207 4.24 -13.80 -2.30
N SER A 208 4.05 -12.94 -3.32
CA SER A 208 4.97 -11.83 -3.57
C SER A 208 4.95 -10.84 -2.40
N PHE A 209 6.07 -10.14 -2.18
CA PHE A 209 6.16 -9.17 -1.08
C PHE A 209 5.17 -8.01 -1.26
N THR A 210 4.94 -7.58 -2.49
CA THR A 210 3.94 -6.56 -2.81
C THR A 210 2.54 -7.02 -2.42
N TRP A 211 2.15 -8.24 -2.84
CA TRP A 211 0.86 -8.79 -2.46
C TRP A 211 0.70 -8.95 -0.95
N SER A 212 1.70 -9.54 -0.29
CA SER A 212 1.67 -9.69 1.18
C SER A 212 1.52 -8.35 1.90
N SER A 213 2.11 -7.27 1.35
CA SER A 213 1.97 -5.93 1.90
C SER A 213 0.55 -5.39 1.75
N ILE A 214 -0.05 -5.56 0.57
CA ILE A 214 -1.44 -5.13 0.29
C ILE A 214 -2.43 -5.95 1.13
N ALA A 215 -2.26 -7.28 1.19
CA ALA A 215 -3.13 -8.17 1.95
C ALA A 215 -3.09 -7.85 3.46
N THR A 216 -1.91 -7.55 4.01
CA THR A 216 -1.79 -7.12 5.42
C THR A 216 -2.51 -5.79 5.67
N ALA A 217 -2.42 -4.85 4.73
CA ALA A 217 -3.15 -3.59 4.84
C ALA A 217 -4.66 -3.78 4.68
N ALA A 218 -5.10 -4.65 3.77
CA ALA A 218 -6.51 -5.00 3.60
C ALA A 218 -7.10 -5.56 4.89
N GLU A 219 -6.41 -6.51 5.53
CA GLU A 219 -6.84 -7.09 6.81
C GLU A 219 -6.90 -6.05 7.93
N ALA A 220 -5.86 -5.20 8.04
CA ALA A 220 -5.79 -4.16 9.08
C ALA A 220 -6.82 -3.03 8.91
N LEU A 221 -7.36 -2.85 7.71
CA LEU A 221 -8.31 -1.79 7.38
C LEU A 221 -9.71 -2.33 7.06
N LYS A 222 -9.92 -3.65 7.16
CA LYS A 222 -11.15 -4.32 6.78
C LYS A 222 -12.37 -3.69 7.43
N ASP A 223 -12.31 -3.43 8.72
CA ASP A 223 -13.43 -2.87 9.49
C ASP A 223 -13.73 -1.40 9.12
N GLY A 224 -12.77 -0.71 8.49
CA GLY A 224 -12.96 0.64 7.98
C GLY A 224 -13.54 0.71 6.57
N PHE A 225 -13.72 -0.44 5.89
CA PHE A 225 -14.37 -0.52 4.58
C PHE A 225 -15.80 -1.03 4.77
N GLY A 226 -16.78 -0.23 4.39
CA GLY A 226 -18.18 -0.61 4.38
C GLY A 226 -18.78 -0.50 2.98
N TRP A 227 -19.72 -1.37 2.68
CA TRP A 227 -20.52 -1.28 1.47
C TRP A 227 -21.58 -0.20 1.63
N GLN A 228 -21.69 0.68 0.65
CA GLN A 228 -22.88 1.50 0.51
C GLN A 228 -23.93 0.66 -0.22
N VAL A 229 -25.07 0.45 0.41
CA VAL A 229 -26.14 -0.36 -0.14
C VAL A 229 -26.78 0.37 -1.33
N GLY A 230 -26.63 -0.21 -2.52
CA GLY A 230 -27.36 0.18 -3.72
C GLY A 230 -28.59 -0.72 -3.88
N ASN A 231 -28.51 -1.71 -4.77
CA ASN A 231 -29.55 -2.72 -4.97
C ASN A 231 -29.46 -3.94 -4.02
N GLY A 232 -28.38 -4.05 -3.27
CA GLY A 232 -28.16 -5.09 -2.27
C GLY A 232 -27.90 -6.50 -2.79
N ASP A 233 -27.84 -6.73 -4.12
CA ASP A 233 -27.73 -8.07 -4.72
C ASP A 233 -26.42 -8.79 -4.38
N ILE A 234 -25.31 -8.04 -4.32
CA ILE A 234 -23.95 -8.59 -4.17
C ILE A 234 -23.40 -8.52 -2.75
N ILE A 235 -24.13 -7.91 -1.83
CA ILE A 235 -23.69 -7.70 -0.45
C ILE A 235 -24.20 -8.84 0.40
N ASN A 236 -23.30 -9.59 1.02
CA ASN A 236 -23.66 -10.69 1.89
C ASN A 236 -23.93 -10.15 3.30
N ILE A 237 -25.12 -10.50 3.83
CA ILE A 237 -25.59 -10.03 5.13
C ILE A 237 -24.62 -10.41 6.27
N GLN A 238 -24.07 -11.63 6.24
CA GLN A 238 -23.30 -12.19 7.34
C GLN A 238 -21.82 -11.79 7.30
N THR A 239 -21.24 -11.66 6.07
CA THR A 239 -19.78 -11.58 5.92
C THR A 239 -19.28 -10.23 5.49
N ASP A 240 -20.15 -9.36 4.99
CA ASP A 240 -19.77 -8.05 4.49
C ASP A 240 -20.15 -6.96 5.51
N ASN A 241 -19.33 -5.92 5.60
CA ASN A 241 -19.63 -4.74 6.39
C ASN A 241 -20.45 -3.77 5.54
N TRP A 242 -21.75 -3.57 5.87
CA TRP A 242 -22.66 -2.82 5.01
C TRP A 242 -23.59 -1.85 5.74
N GLY A 243 -23.54 -1.79 7.01
CA GLY A 243 -24.44 -0.92 7.79
C GLY A 243 -23.69 0.18 8.54
N THR A 244 -24.42 0.90 9.33
CA THR A 244 -23.90 1.70 10.43
C THR A 244 -23.44 0.79 11.58
N GLU A 245 -22.77 1.34 12.57
CA GLU A 245 -22.38 0.61 13.79
C GLU A 245 -23.56 -0.21 14.32
N GLY A 246 -23.38 -1.53 14.45
CA GLY A 246 -24.45 -2.45 14.91
C GLY A 246 -25.17 -3.26 13.83
N LEU A 247 -24.99 -2.94 12.54
CA LEU A 247 -25.61 -3.70 11.43
C LEU A 247 -24.57 -4.50 10.63
N ASN A 248 -23.59 -5.06 11.31
CA ASN A 248 -22.61 -5.97 10.73
C ASN A 248 -23.01 -7.41 10.94
N GLY A 249 -22.38 -8.34 10.20
CA GLY A 249 -22.62 -9.76 10.33
C GLY A 249 -22.53 -10.31 11.76
N ASP A 250 -21.68 -9.69 12.60
CA ASP A 250 -21.53 -10.06 14.01
C ASP A 250 -22.79 -9.75 14.88
N ALA A 251 -23.68 -8.88 14.43
CA ALA A 251 -24.91 -8.50 15.11
C ALA A 251 -26.12 -9.36 14.69
N ILE A 252 -25.95 -10.29 13.79
CA ILE A 252 -27.02 -11.13 13.24
C ILE A 252 -27.35 -12.26 14.21
N ARG A 253 -28.63 -12.45 14.44
CA ARG A 253 -29.16 -13.65 15.11
C ARG A 253 -29.24 -14.78 14.08
N GLU A 254 -28.21 -15.65 14.04
CA GLU A 254 -28.11 -16.75 13.05
C GLU A 254 -29.35 -17.62 12.97
N GLU A 255 -30.07 -17.82 14.10
CA GLU A 255 -31.30 -18.61 14.19
C GLU A 255 -32.48 -18.00 13.40
N CYS A 256 -32.40 -16.72 13.02
CA CYS A 256 -33.47 -15.97 12.37
C CYS A 256 -33.28 -15.81 10.85
N LEU A 257 -32.17 -16.26 10.30
CA LEU A 257 -31.89 -16.22 8.85
C LEU A 257 -32.28 -17.55 8.19
N ASN A 258 -33.05 -17.47 7.12
CA ASN A 258 -33.25 -18.64 6.27
C ASN A 258 -31.95 -18.97 5.52
N PRO A 259 -31.60 -20.25 5.32
CA PRO A 259 -30.37 -20.65 4.61
C PRO A 259 -30.21 -20.08 3.20
N ASN A 260 -31.32 -19.68 2.57
CA ASN A 260 -31.37 -19.12 1.22
C ASN A 260 -31.28 -17.58 1.20
N GLU A 261 -31.32 -16.92 2.35
CA GLU A 261 -31.28 -15.46 2.46
C GLU A 261 -29.88 -15.01 2.81
N MET A 262 -29.07 -14.72 1.78
CA MET A 262 -27.67 -14.37 1.96
C MET A 262 -27.36 -12.93 1.57
N SER A 263 -28.23 -12.26 0.82
CA SER A 263 -27.98 -10.92 0.31
C SER A 263 -28.77 -9.85 1.06
N VAL A 264 -28.21 -8.64 1.12
CA VAL A 264 -28.91 -7.51 1.74
C VAL A 264 -30.24 -7.21 1.06
N LYS A 265 -30.37 -7.52 -0.23
CA LYS A 265 -31.63 -7.42 -0.98
C LYS A 265 -32.75 -8.27 -0.36
N ASP A 266 -32.42 -9.41 0.23
CA ASP A 266 -33.39 -10.29 0.86
C ASP A 266 -34.07 -9.67 2.09
N LEU A 267 -33.52 -8.57 2.63
CA LEU A 267 -34.10 -7.76 3.70
C LEU A 267 -35.06 -6.69 3.17
N TRP A 268 -35.27 -6.58 1.88
CA TRP A 268 -36.18 -5.59 1.30
C TRP A 268 -37.58 -6.19 1.10
N LEU A 269 -38.57 -5.32 0.96
CA LEU A 269 -39.89 -5.70 0.50
C LEU A 269 -39.84 -6.11 -0.99
N THR A 270 -40.83 -6.85 -1.43
CA THR A 270 -40.93 -7.33 -2.82
C THR A 270 -40.96 -6.22 -3.88
N ASP A 271 -41.26 -4.98 -3.47
CA ASP A 271 -41.19 -3.78 -4.31
C ASP A 271 -39.76 -3.31 -4.60
N GLY A 272 -38.76 -3.83 -3.87
CA GLY A 272 -37.35 -3.50 -4.03
C GLY A 272 -36.98 -2.05 -3.71
N LYS A 273 -37.84 -1.28 -3.03
CA LYS A 273 -37.64 0.14 -2.72
C LYS A 273 -37.59 0.47 -1.25
N SER A 274 -38.09 -0.42 -0.41
CA SER A 274 -38.19 -0.20 1.02
C SER A 274 -37.76 -1.43 1.82
N TRP A 275 -37.30 -1.17 3.04
CA TRP A 275 -36.86 -2.22 3.95
C TRP A 275 -38.05 -2.97 4.53
N ASN A 276 -37.98 -4.30 4.60
CA ASN A 276 -38.88 -5.10 5.37
C ASN A 276 -38.52 -4.97 6.85
N VAL A 277 -39.15 -4.00 7.50
CA VAL A 277 -38.86 -3.60 8.89
C VAL A 277 -39.04 -4.78 9.86
N GLU A 278 -40.08 -5.60 9.70
CA GLU A 278 -40.31 -6.77 10.53
C GLU A 278 -39.16 -7.79 10.40
N LYS A 279 -38.70 -8.00 9.19
CA LYS A 279 -37.59 -8.92 8.90
C LYS A 279 -36.26 -8.38 9.45
N VAL A 280 -36.01 -7.09 9.30
CA VAL A 280 -34.81 -6.43 9.84
C VAL A 280 -34.79 -6.56 11.37
N TYR A 281 -35.90 -6.25 12.07
CA TYR A 281 -35.98 -6.42 13.51
C TYR A 281 -35.84 -7.88 13.96
N LYS A 282 -36.35 -8.81 13.17
CA LYS A 282 -36.18 -10.24 13.46
C LYS A 282 -34.73 -10.67 13.42
N VAL A 283 -33.96 -10.16 12.43
CA VAL A 283 -32.56 -10.53 12.20
C VAL A 283 -31.59 -9.81 13.16
N TYR A 284 -31.83 -8.53 13.43
CA TYR A 284 -30.89 -7.68 14.20
C TYR A 284 -31.41 -7.36 15.63
N GLY A 285 -32.67 -7.53 15.94
CA GLY A 285 -33.27 -7.12 17.21
C GLY A 285 -33.92 -5.74 17.16
N GLN A 286 -34.46 -5.29 18.26
CA GLN A 286 -35.17 -4.01 18.37
C GLN A 286 -34.34 -2.90 19.04
N ASP A 287 -33.06 -3.15 19.38
CA ASP A 287 -32.21 -2.20 20.10
C ASP A 287 -31.42 -1.28 19.15
#